data_ff7c3a957fdbe308f7819af4b500a2ac
#
_entry.id   ff7c3a957fdbe308f7819af4b500a2ac
#
_cell.length_a   1.000
_cell.length_b   1.000
_cell.length_c   1.000
_cell.angle_alpha   90.00
_cell.angle_beta   90.00
_cell.angle_gamma   90.00
#
_symmetry.space_group_name_H-M   'P 1'
#
loop_
_entity.id
_entity.type
_entity.pdbx_description
1 polymer ?
#
loop_
_entity_poly.entity_id
_entity_poly.type
_entity_poly.pdbx_seq_one_letter_code
_entity_poly.pdbx_strand_id
1 'polypeptide(L)'
;SSMYKHDINRLENHIADNHVWQMTFRILTMAAFATVGEIPEASVWADYCYNEWISRLPGLNKDGAWHNGDSYFHVNIRTLIEVPAFFSRISGFNFFADPWYNNNALYVIYQQPPFSKSGGHGNSHEGQRTPNGGRVGYADALARECNNPWAAAYVHEIMQEDPDILSKAFEAKPADLTWYRCTTKKERPAYSSKLLELPQSKVFSQTGTALMNTDIGHHTNNAMLSFRSSPY
;
A
#
# COMPACT_ATOMS: atom_id res chain seq x y z
N SER A 1 25.07 23.42 -8.28
CA SER A 1 24.57 22.67 -9.46
C SER A 1 25.13 21.24 -9.57
N SER A 2 26.21 20.88 -8.86
CA SER A 2 26.69 19.48 -8.81
C SER A 2 25.89 18.60 -7.82
N MET A 3 25.32 19.19 -6.80
CA MET A 3 24.44 18.49 -5.85
C MET A 3 23.22 17.87 -6.52
N TYR A 4 22.67 18.51 -7.53
CA TYR A 4 21.49 18.00 -8.25
C TYR A 4 21.78 16.81 -9.17
N LYS A 5 22.98 16.64 -9.67
CA LYS A 5 23.29 15.58 -10.64
C LYS A 5 23.60 14.21 -10.05
N HIS A 6 24.04 14.14 -8.79
CA HIS A 6 24.42 12.88 -8.16
C HIS A 6 23.37 12.31 -7.19
N ASP A 7 22.42 13.15 -6.74
CA ASP A 7 21.39 12.76 -5.79
C ASP A 7 19.97 12.75 -6.39
N ILE A 8 19.82 12.91 -7.71
CA ILE A 8 18.49 12.92 -8.34
C ILE A 8 17.70 11.66 -7.95
N ASN A 9 18.29 10.48 -8.07
CA ASN A 9 17.61 9.24 -7.71
C ASN A 9 17.25 9.17 -6.23
N ARG A 10 18.09 9.68 -5.35
CA ARG A 10 17.83 9.72 -3.92
C ARG A 10 16.80 10.77 -3.55
N LEU A 11 16.88 11.94 -4.15
CA LEU A 11 15.90 13.01 -3.94
C LEU A 11 14.52 12.63 -4.51
N GLU A 12 14.50 12.00 -5.67
CA GLU A 12 13.29 11.48 -6.31
C GLU A 12 12.64 10.39 -5.49
N ASN A 13 13.42 9.47 -4.94
CA ASN A 13 12.94 8.46 -4.02
C ASN A 13 12.34 9.10 -2.76
N HIS A 14 13.02 10.07 -2.17
CA HIS A 14 12.50 10.81 -1.03
C HIS A 14 11.21 11.56 -1.33
N ILE A 15 11.08 12.13 -2.51
CA ILE A 15 9.86 12.82 -2.92
C ILE A 15 8.73 11.82 -3.12
N ALA A 16 8.98 10.72 -3.81
CA ALA A 16 7.99 9.68 -4.07
C ALA A 16 7.44 9.05 -2.78
N ASP A 17 8.26 8.96 -1.75
CA ASP A 17 7.86 8.45 -0.44
C ASP A 17 7.22 9.49 0.46
N ASN A 18 7.32 10.76 0.10
CA ASN A 18 6.74 11.82 0.89
C ASN A 18 5.22 11.79 0.78
N HIS A 19 4.54 11.66 1.92
CA HIS A 19 3.09 11.58 2.00
C HIS A 19 2.39 12.83 1.42
N VAL A 20 2.96 14.01 1.56
CA VAL A 20 2.40 15.25 0.99
C VAL A 20 2.46 15.20 -0.54
N TRP A 21 3.59 14.76 -1.09
CA TRP A 21 3.72 14.59 -2.55
C TRP A 21 2.75 13.54 -3.07
N GLN A 22 2.65 12.39 -2.42
CA GLN A 22 1.74 11.30 -2.78
C GLN A 22 0.28 11.76 -2.81
N MET A 23 -0.16 12.46 -1.77
CA MET A 23 -1.52 13.00 -1.70
C MET A 23 -1.78 14.04 -2.79
N THR A 24 -0.85 14.96 -2.99
CA THR A 24 -0.95 15.99 -4.02
C THR A 24 -0.96 15.37 -5.43
N PHE A 25 -0.09 14.40 -5.66
CA PHE A 25 0.00 13.68 -6.92
C PHE A 25 -1.32 12.97 -7.25
N ARG A 26 -1.94 12.28 -6.28
CA ARG A 26 -3.24 11.64 -6.49
C ARG A 26 -4.32 12.66 -6.84
N ILE A 27 -4.40 13.76 -6.11
CA ILE A 27 -5.39 14.82 -6.36
C ILE A 27 -5.17 15.44 -7.74
N LEU A 28 -3.93 15.74 -8.09
CA LEU A 28 -3.58 16.28 -9.40
C LEU A 28 -3.95 15.31 -10.53
N THR A 29 -3.65 14.01 -10.36
CA THR A 29 -4.03 12.98 -11.33
C THR A 29 -5.54 12.96 -11.56
N MET A 30 -6.33 12.91 -10.48
CA MET A 30 -7.78 12.88 -10.61
C MET A 30 -8.34 14.16 -11.24
N ALA A 31 -7.81 15.33 -10.85
CA ALA A 31 -8.23 16.61 -11.42
C ALA A 31 -7.88 16.71 -12.91
N ALA A 32 -6.66 16.35 -13.27
CA ALA A 32 -6.20 16.40 -14.66
C ALA A 32 -7.09 15.57 -15.58
N PHE A 33 -7.32 14.31 -15.22
CA PHE A 33 -8.13 13.42 -16.05
C PHE A 33 -9.63 13.73 -16.02
N ALA A 34 -10.15 14.30 -14.94
CA ALA A 34 -11.54 14.74 -14.89
C ALA A 34 -11.81 15.95 -15.79
N THR A 35 -10.79 16.73 -16.12
CA THR A 35 -10.91 17.98 -16.87
C THR A 35 -10.30 17.95 -18.28
N VAL A 36 -9.75 16.80 -18.70
CA VAL A 36 -9.27 16.59 -20.07
C VAL A 36 -10.41 16.85 -21.05
N GLY A 37 -10.16 17.70 -22.03
CA GLY A 37 -11.15 18.12 -23.02
C GLY A 37 -11.94 19.38 -22.65
N GLU A 38 -11.93 19.78 -21.38
CA GLU A 38 -12.57 21.03 -20.92
C GLU A 38 -11.55 22.13 -20.64
N ILE A 39 -10.42 21.76 -20.03
CA ILE A 39 -9.31 22.68 -19.72
C ILE A 39 -8.15 22.38 -20.66
N PRO A 40 -7.65 23.37 -21.45
CA PRO A 40 -6.59 23.15 -22.43
C PRO A 40 -5.31 22.53 -21.85
N GLU A 41 -4.93 22.96 -20.63
CA GLU A 41 -3.72 22.49 -19.94
C GLU A 41 -3.86 21.12 -19.29
N ALA A 42 -5.07 20.60 -19.16
CA ALA A 42 -5.32 19.33 -18.44
C ALA A 42 -4.63 18.13 -19.10
N SER A 43 -4.48 18.13 -20.41
CA SER A 43 -3.73 17.09 -21.13
C SER A 43 -2.25 17.07 -20.73
N VAL A 44 -1.64 18.25 -20.57
CA VAL A 44 -0.24 18.37 -20.13
C VAL A 44 -0.08 17.85 -18.69
N TRP A 45 -1.03 18.15 -17.81
CA TRP A 45 -1.02 17.64 -16.43
C TRP A 45 -1.23 16.13 -16.39
N ALA A 46 -2.12 15.60 -17.24
CA ALA A 46 -2.38 14.17 -17.33
C ALA A 46 -1.14 13.40 -17.81
N ASP A 47 -0.47 13.90 -18.86
CA ASP A 47 0.77 13.33 -19.36
C ASP A 47 1.89 13.38 -18.31
N TYR A 48 2.01 14.50 -17.60
CA TYR A 48 2.95 14.61 -16.49
C TYR A 48 2.68 13.55 -15.41
N CYS A 49 1.45 13.42 -14.95
CA CYS A 49 1.09 12.45 -13.91
C CYS A 49 1.35 11.01 -14.37
N TYR A 50 1.00 10.68 -15.61
CA TYR A 50 1.24 9.36 -16.16
C TYR A 50 2.73 9.01 -16.23
N ASN A 51 3.54 9.94 -16.76
CA ASN A 51 4.99 9.76 -16.90
C ASN A 51 5.68 9.68 -15.53
N GLU A 52 5.27 10.49 -14.55
CA GLU A 52 5.77 10.41 -13.18
C GLU A 52 5.47 9.04 -12.56
N TRP A 53 4.26 8.51 -12.78
CA TRP A 53 3.90 7.19 -12.27
C TRP A 53 4.78 6.09 -12.86
N ILE A 54 4.90 6.03 -14.18
CA ILE A 54 5.66 4.96 -14.84
C ILE A 54 7.16 5.04 -14.57
N SER A 55 7.70 6.21 -14.27
CA SER A 55 9.12 6.40 -14.02
C SER A 55 9.53 6.18 -12.56
N ARG A 56 8.60 6.31 -11.62
CA ARG A 56 8.96 6.39 -10.19
C ARG A 56 8.20 5.43 -9.29
N LEU A 57 6.95 5.12 -9.58
CA LEU A 57 6.08 4.40 -8.65
C LEU A 57 5.53 3.11 -9.25
N PRO A 58 5.38 2.08 -8.41
CA PRO A 58 5.73 1.95 -6.99
C PRO A 58 7.20 1.55 -6.77
N GLY A 59 7.99 1.56 -7.79
CA GLY A 59 9.23 0.84 -7.98
C GLY A 59 10.47 1.23 -7.18
N LEU A 60 10.34 1.89 -6.02
CA LEU A 60 11.50 2.29 -5.23
C LEU A 60 12.29 1.11 -4.67
N ASN A 61 11.63 0.00 -4.42
CA ASN A 61 12.24 -1.26 -4.04
C ASN A 61 11.41 -2.42 -4.60
N LYS A 62 12.00 -3.60 -4.70
CA LYS A 62 11.32 -4.79 -5.21
C LYS A 62 10.78 -5.70 -4.11
N ASP A 63 11.16 -5.46 -2.86
CA ASP A 63 10.75 -6.28 -1.73
C ASP A 63 9.37 -5.93 -1.17
N GLY A 64 8.79 -4.81 -1.61
CA GLY A 64 7.45 -4.40 -1.25
C GLY A 64 7.34 -3.66 0.08
N ALA A 65 8.41 -3.50 0.85
CA ALA A 65 8.34 -2.78 2.10
C ALA A 65 8.29 -1.26 1.90
N TRP A 66 7.81 -0.59 2.92
CA TRP A 66 7.72 0.87 2.95
C TRP A 66 8.71 1.43 3.99
N HIS A 67 9.52 2.37 3.58
CA HIS A 67 10.63 2.83 4.44
C HIS A 67 10.31 4.08 5.27
N ASN A 68 9.18 4.71 5.05
CA ASN A 68 8.83 5.98 5.70
C ASN A 68 7.98 5.83 6.97
N GLY A 69 7.92 4.62 7.53
CA GLY A 69 7.14 4.33 8.74
C GLY A 69 5.68 3.96 8.48
N ASP A 70 5.06 3.34 9.45
CA ASP A 70 3.74 2.73 9.30
C ASP A 70 2.62 3.77 9.13
N SER A 71 2.64 4.87 9.88
CA SER A 71 1.61 5.90 9.75
C SER A 71 1.65 6.61 8.41
N TYR A 72 2.83 6.89 7.87
CA TYR A 72 2.99 7.47 6.55
C TYR A 72 2.67 6.49 5.43
N PHE A 73 2.96 5.22 5.61
CA PHE A 73 2.45 4.19 4.70
C PHE A 73 0.92 4.24 4.63
N HIS A 74 0.27 4.29 5.78
CA HIS A 74 -1.19 4.34 5.87
C HIS A 74 -1.81 5.55 5.15
N VAL A 75 -1.17 6.70 5.21
CA VAL A 75 -1.62 7.90 4.48
C VAL A 75 -1.52 7.73 2.96
N ASN A 76 -0.54 6.95 2.50
CA ASN A 76 -0.24 6.78 1.08
C ASN A 76 -1.03 5.67 0.39
N ILE A 77 -1.70 4.79 1.14
CA ILE A 77 -2.40 3.63 0.56
C ILE A 77 -3.41 3.99 -0.53
N ARG A 78 -4.03 5.16 -0.45
CA ARG A 78 -4.95 5.63 -1.49
C ARG A 78 -4.25 5.88 -2.80
N THR A 79 -3.14 6.59 -2.78
CA THR A 79 -2.35 6.86 -3.99
C THR A 79 -1.86 5.56 -4.61
N LEU A 80 -1.40 4.63 -3.76
CA LEU A 80 -0.89 3.33 -4.18
C LEU A 80 -1.95 2.42 -4.82
N ILE A 81 -3.22 2.65 -4.55
CA ILE A 81 -4.32 1.87 -5.16
C ILE A 81 -5.06 2.66 -6.25
N GLU A 82 -5.49 3.88 -5.96
CA GLU A 82 -6.38 4.63 -6.86
C GLU A 82 -5.66 5.06 -8.15
N VAL A 83 -4.43 5.51 -8.05
CA VAL A 83 -3.67 5.97 -9.23
C VAL A 83 -3.38 4.83 -10.20
N PRO A 84 -2.77 3.69 -9.78
CA PRO A 84 -2.54 2.59 -10.70
C PRO A 84 -3.84 1.93 -11.20
N ALA A 85 -4.88 1.87 -10.38
CA ALA A 85 -6.18 1.38 -10.83
C ALA A 85 -6.77 2.27 -11.93
N PHE A 86 -6.64 3.57 -11.77
CA PHE A 86 -7.08 4.54 -12.76
C PHE A 86 -6.26 4.42 -14.05
N PHE A 87 -4.92 4.45 -13.96
CA PHE A 87 -4.06 4.33 -15.12
C PHE A 87 -4.19 2.97 -15.83
N SER A 88 -4.40 1.89 -15.07
CA SER A 88 -4.63 0.57 -15.69
C SER A 88 -5.89 0.56 -16.56
N ARG A 89 -6.92 1.28 -16.15
CA ARG A 89 -8.17 1.36 -16.93
C ARG A 89 -8.05 2.15 -18.21
N ILE A 90 -7.35 3.29 -18.15
CA ILE A 90 -7.23 4.17 -19.34
C ILE A 90 -6.20 3.66 -20.34
N SER A 91 -5.12 3.00 -19.88
CA SER A 91 -4.05 2.50 -20.75
C SER A 91 -4.25 1.04 -21.18
N GLY A 92 -5.07 0.27 -20.46
CA GLY A 92 -5.15 -1.18 -20.62
C GLY A 92 -3.95 -1.96 -20.05
N PHE A 93 -2.96 -1.29 -19.50
CA PHE A 93 -1.78 -1.90 -18.89
C PHE A 93 -2.05 -2.20 -17.40
N ASN A 94 -1.73 -3.41 -16.94
CA ASN A 94 -1.93 -3.76 -15.54
C ASN A 94 -0.75 -3.30 -14.67
N PHE A 95 -0.86 -2.11 -14.07
CA PHE A 95 0.17 -1.57 -13.18
C PHE A 95 0.34 -2.37 -11.88
N PHE A 96 -0.64 -3.16 -11.46
CA PHE A 96 -0.53 -4.06 -10.32
C PHE A 96 0.26 -5.35 -10.62
N ALA A 97 0.68 -5.56 -11.86
CA ALA A 97 1.59 -6.64 -12.21
C ALA A 97 3.03 -6.38 -11.72
N ASP A 98 3.36 -5.16 -11.28
CA ASP A 98 4.67 -4.90 -10.67
C ASP A 98 4.85 -5.76 -9.42
N PRO A 99 5.96 -6.50 -9.29
CA PRO A 99 6.23 -7.38 -8.16
C PRO A 99 6.14 -6.69 -6.79
N TRP A 100 6.35 -5.38 -6.75
CA TRP A 100 6.22 -4.60 -5.54
C TRP A 100 4.85 -4.78 -4.87
N TYR A 101 3.76 -4.76 -5.64
CA TYR A 101 2.41 -4.89 -5.08
C TYR A 101 2.16 -6.23 -4.42
N ASN A 102 2.59 -7.31 -5.08
CA ASN A 102 2.44 -8.65 -4.51
C ASN A 102 3.30 -8.84 -3.26
N ASN A 103 4.50 -8.27 -3.24
CA ASN A 103 5.38 -8.28 -2.08
C ASN A 103 4.88 -7.33 -0.97
N ASN A 104 4.27 -6.21 -1.33
CA ASN A 104 3.69 -5.28 -0.38
C ASN A 104 2.51 -5.89 0.39
N ALA A 105 1.76 -6.82 -0.21
CA ALA A 105 0.75 -7.59 0.52
C ALA A 105 1.37 -8.34 1.71
N LEU A 106 2.55 -8.95 1.52
CA LEU A 106 3.28 -9.59 2.61
C LEU A 106 3.78 -8.56 3.63
N TYR A 107 4.28 -7.41 3.18
CA TYR A 107 4.69 -6.34 4.10
C TYR A 107 3.54 -5.90 5.01
N VAL A 108 2.34 -5.70 4.46
CA VAL A 108 1.14 -5.34 5.24
C VAL A 108 0.86 -6.36 6.33
N ILE A 109 0.93 -7.65 6.01
CA ILE A 109 0.64 -8.75 6.94
C ILE A 109 1.71 -8.82 8.04
N TYR A 110 2.98 -8.80 7.67
CA TYR A 110 4.08 -8.91 8.66
C TYR A 110 4.21 -7.65 9.50
N GLN A 111 3.93 -6.48 8.94
CA GLN A 111 3.98 -5.20 9.67
C GLN A 111 2.89 -5.09 10.73
N GLN A 112 1.73 -5.65 10.47
CA GLN A 112 0.65 -5.72 11.45
C GLN A 112 -0.19 -6.99 11.20
N PRO A 113 0.18 -8.11 11.78
CA PRO A 113 -0.63 -9.32 11.73
C PRO A 113 -2.07 -9.09 12.24
N PRO A 114 -3.04 -9.93 11.88
CA PRO A 114 -4.40 -9.80 12.41
C PRO A 114 -4.42 -9.62 13.92
N PHE A 115 -5.20 -8.66 14.41
CA PHE A 115 -5.39 -8.34 15.83
C PHE A 115 -4.13 -7.99 16.63
N SER A 116 -3.02 -7.73 15.94
CA SER A 116 -1.75 -7.35 16.55
C SER A 116 -1.50 -5.85 16.46
N LYS A 117 -0.57 -5.35 17.27
CA LYS A 117 0.00 -4.02 17.10
C LYS A 117 0.86 -3.98 15.84
N SER A 118 1.00 -2.81 15.24
CA SER A 118 1.95 -2.63 14.14
C SER A 118 3.39 -2.74 14.62
N GLY A 119 4.25 -3.26 13.75
CA GLY A 119 5.70 -3.27 13.95
C GLY A 119 6.25 -1.84 13.85
N GLY A 120 6.43 -1.21 14.99
CA GLY A 120 6.73 0.22 15.07
C GLY A 120 8.09 0.62 14.53
N HIS A 121 8.13 1.38 13.44
CA HIS A 121 9.27 2.21 13.08
C HIS A 121 8.80 3.50 12.40
N GLY A 122 9.63 4.53 12.44
CA GLY A 122 9.24 5.86 11.99
C GLY A 122 8.14 6.44 12.89
N ASN A 123 7.27 7.27 12.34
CA ASN A 123 6.11 7.79 13.04
C ASN A 123 5.01 6.74 13.06
N SER A 124 5.09 5.77 13.95
CA SER A 124 4.05 4.76 14.10
C SER A 124 3.12 5.06 15.27
N HIS A 125 1.85 4.76 15.07
CA HIS A 125 0.85 4.84 16.12
C HIS A 125 0.75 3.47 16.83
N GLU A 126 1.68 3.22 17.74
CA GLU A 126 1.79 1.95 18.47
C GLU A 126 0.58 1.63 19.37
N GLY A 127 -0.32 2.59 19.54
CA GLY A 127 -1.53 2.41 20.35
C GLY A 127 -2.61 1.54 19.69
N GLN A 128 -2.58 1.38 18.40
CA GLN A 128 -3.58 0.58 17.68
C GLN A 128 -3.24 -0.90 17.77
N ARG A 129 -4.09 -1.64 18.46
CA ARG A 129 -3.92 -3.09 18.66
C ARG A 129 -4.45 -3.95 17.52
N THR A 130 -5.27 -3.37 16.65
CA THR A 130 -5.89 -4.08 15.54
C THR A 130 -5.71 -3.27 14.26
N PRO A 131 -5.58 -3.94 13.11
CA PRO A 131 -5.62 -3.26 11.83
C PRO A 131 -6.91 -2.45 11.69
N ASN A 132 -6.79 -1.22 11.27
CA ASN A 132 -7.95 -0.37 11.01
C ASN A 132 -8.55 -0.64 9.62
N GLY A 133 -9.77 -0.13 9.40
CA GLY A 133 -10.47 -0.31 8.14
C GLY A 133 -9.69 0.12 6.90
N GLY A 134 -8.89 1.17 6.97
CA GLY A 134 -8.04 1.61 5.86
C GLY A 134 -7.00 0.58 5.48
N ARG A 135 -6.31 -0.02 6.45
CA ARG A 135 -5.33 -1.09 6.20
C ARG A 135 -5.99 -2.34 5.64
N VAL A 136 -7.14 -2.74 6.20
CA VAL A 136 -7.88 -3.90 5.72
C VAL A 136 -8.44 -3.66 4.32
N GLY A 137 -8.94 -2.45 4.03
CA GLY A 137 -9.38 -2.05 2.70
C GLY A 137 -8.25 -2.06 1.67
N TYR A 138 -7.04 -1.66 2.08
CA TYR A 138 -5.86 -1.75 1.24
C TYR A 138 -5.46 -3.19 0.94
N ALA A 139 -5.45 -4.06 1.96
CA ALA A 139 -5.21 -5.49 1.78
C ALA A 139 -6.26 -6.14 0.87
N ASP A 140 -7.54 -5.75 1.01
CA ASP A 140 -8.62 -6.20 0.12
C ASP A 140 -8.36 -5.78 -1.34
N ALA A 141 -7.89 -4.56 -1.56
CA ALA A 141 -7.52 -4.11 -2.90
C ALA A 141 -6.35 -4.92 -3.48
N LEU A 142 -5.30 -5.17 -2.70
CA LEU A 142 -4.18 -6.02 -3.14
C LEU A 142 -4.61 -7.46 -3.41
N ALA A 143 -5.51 -8.02 -2.59
CA ALA A 143 -6.06 -9.34 -2.82
C ALA A 143 -6.73 -9.44 -4.19
N ARG A 144 -7.51 -8.43 -4.55
CA ARG A 144 -8.24 -8.37 -5.84
C ARG A 144 -7.32 -8.09 -7.03
N GLU A 145 -6.48 -7.07 -6.91
CA GLU A 145 -5.65 -6.60 -8.03
C GLU A 145 -4.50 -7.57 -8.35
N CYS A 146 -3.88 -8.14 -7.34
CA CYS A 146 -2.75 -9.07 -7.48
C CYS A 146 -3.16 -10.55 -7.45
N ASN A 147 -4.47 -10.85 -7.30
CA ASN A 147 -4.95 -12.21 -7.04
C ASN A 147 -4.19 -12.87 -5.89
N ASN A 148 -3.96 -12.12 -4.80
CA ASN A 148 -3.08 -12.51 -3.71
C ASN A 148 -3.86 -13.26 -2.62
N PRO A 149 -3.62 -14.58 -2.42
CA PRO A 149 -4.37 -15.37 -1.47
C PRO A 149 -4.03 -15.07 0.00
N TRP A 150 -2.81 -14.59 0.29
CA TRP A 150 -2.42 -14.21 1.66
C TRP A 150 -3.11 -12.92 2.09
N ALA A 151 -3.20 -11.93 1.18
CA ALA A 151 -3.97 -10.72 1.45
C ALA A 151 -5.47 -11.04 1.62
N ALA A 152 -6.01 -11.96 0.83
CA ALA A 152 -7.39 -12.42 0.98
C ALA A 152 -7.61 -13.12 2.34
N ALA A 153 -6.68 -13.98 2.77
CA ALA A 153 -6.73 -14.64 4.05
C ALA A 153 -6.65 -13.63 5.22
N TYR A 154 -5.76 -12.63 5.12
CA TYR A 154 -5.63 -11.56 6.09
C TYR A 154 -6.94 -10.80 6.30
N VAL A 155 -7.57 -10.38 5.21
CA VAL A 155 -8.88 -9.70 5.26
C VAL A 155 -9.95 -10.59 5.86
N HIS A 156 -9.99 -11.85 5.46
CA HIS A 156 -10.98 -12.79 5.96
C HIS A 156 -10.85 -13.01 7.46
N GLU A 157 -9.62 -13.24 7.96
CA GLU A 157 -9.36 -13.47 9.38
C GLU A 157 -9.86 -12.29 10.23
N ILE A 158 -9.60 -11.07 9.78
CA ILE A 158 -10.07 -9.88 10.51
C ILE A 158 -11.59 -9.75 10.44
N MET A 159 -12.21 -10.09 9.31
CA MET A 159 -13.67 -10.03 9.15
C MET A 159 -14.41 -11.09 9.97
N GLN A 160 -13.75 -12.14 10.47
CA GLN A 160 -14.39 -13.08 11.40
C GLN A 160 -14.79 -12.41 12.72
N GLU A 161 -13.99 -11.46 13.21
CA GLU A 161 -14.28 -10.74 14.47
C GLU A 161 -14.93 -9.38 14.22
N ASP A 162 -14.66 -8.73 13.08
CA ASP A 162 -15.26 -7.45 12.67
C ASP A 162 -15.79 -7.53 11.23
N PRO A 163 -16.99 -8.11 11.02
CA PRO A 163 -17.57 -8.27 9.68
C PRO A 163 -17.74 -6.95 8.92
N ASP A 164 -17.90 -5.85 9.64
CA ASP A 164 -18.17 -4.53 9.09
C ASP A 164 -16.90 -3.69 8.87
N ILE A 165 -15.71 -4.25 9.11
CA ILE A 165 -14.45 -3.52 9.04
C ILE A 165 -14.24 -2.82 7.69
N LEU A 166 -14.63 -3.45 6.61
CA LEU A 166 -14.55 -2.85 5.27
C LEU A 166 -15.56 -1.74 5.04
N SER A 167 -16.74 -1.81 5.63
CA SER A 167 -17.73 -0.73 5.60
C SER A 167 -17.23 0.47 6.38
N LYS A 168 -16.69 0.26 7.57
CA LYS A 168 -16.10 1.30 8.42
C LYS A 168 -14.94 2.03 7.75
N ALA A 169 -14.20 1.36 6.86
CA ALA A 169 -13.15 1.98 6.06
C ALA A 169 -13.67 3.11 5.17
N PHE A 170 -14.96 3.09 4.83
CA PHE A 170 -15.61 4.04 3.93
C PHE A 170 -16.42 5.09 4.67
N GLU A 171 -16.94 4.78 5.84
CA GLU A 171 -17.74 5.70 6.64
C GLU A 171 -16.90 6.78 7.32
N ALA A 172 -15.71 6.43 7.79
CA ALA A 172 -14.89 7.31 8.61
C ALA A 172 -14.29 8.50 7.83
N LYS A 173 -14.03 8.33 6.53
CA LYS A 173 -13.52 9.40 5.65
C LYS A 173 -13.97 9.11 4.21
N PRO A 174 -14.91 9.88 3.66
CA PRO A 174 -15.49 9.66 2.32
C PRO A 174 -14.50 9.50 1.17
N ALA A 175 -13.22 9.74 1.42
CA ALA A 175 -12.16 9.67 0.44
C ALA A 175 -11.35 8.37 0.46
N ASP A 176 -11.56 7.45 1.43
CA ASP A 176 -10.71 6.26 1.56
C ASP A 176 -11.16 5.14 0.63
N LEU A 177 -10.45 4.96 -0.50
CA LEU A 177 -10.67 3.92 -1.50
C LEU A 177 -12.12 3.81 -2.04
N THR A 178 -12.98 4.79 -1.77
CA THR A 178 -14.38 4.77 -2.20
C THR A 178 -14.47 4.66 -3.70
N TRP A 179 -13.71 5.48 -4.44
CA TRP A 179 -13.70 5.44 -5.89
C TRP A 179 -13.26 4.06 -6.41
N TYR A 180 -12.19 3.52 -5.87
CA TYR A 180 -11.70 2.20 -6.25
C TYR A 180 -12.77 1.13 -6.03
N ARG A 181 -13.38 1.10 -4.85
CA ARG A 181 -14.39 0.10 -4.49
C ARG A 181 -15.65 0.20 -5.34
N CYS A 182 -16.12 1.40 -5.61
CA CYS A 182 -17.29 1.62 -6.46
C CYS A 182 -17.05 1.23 -7.93
N THR A 183 -15.80 1.15 -8.33
CA THR A 183 -15.43 0.97 -9.73
C THR A 183 -14.75 -0.36 -10.03
N THR A 184 -14.17 -1.06 -9.05
CA THR A 184 -13.56 -2.37 -9.28
C THR A 184 -14.61 -3.43 -9.56
N LYS A 185 -14.31 -4.29 -10.55
CA LYS A 185 -15.09 -5.49 -10.87
C LYS A 185 -14.38 -6.78 -10.46
N LYS A 186 -13.15 -6.66 -9.94
CA LYS A 186 -12.36 -7.82 -9.53
C LYS A 186 -12.87 -8.36 -8.19
N GLU A 187 -12.92 -9.67 -8.08
CA GLU A 187 -13.28 -10.37 -6.86
C GLU A 187 -12.03 -10.76 -6.07
N ARG A 188 -12.19 -10.94 -4.77
CA ARG A 188 -11.11 -11.54 -3.98
C ARG A 188 -10.93 -12.99 -4.39
N PRO A 189 -9.69 -13.50 -4.46
CA PRO A 189 -9.45 -14.92 -4.65
C PRO A 189 -10.02 -15.71 -3.46
N ALA A 190 -10.35 -16.97 -3.71
CA ALA A 190 -10.63 -17.90 -2.63
C ALA A 190 -9.45 -17.94 -1.66
N TYR A 191 -9.73 -17.86 -0.38
CA TYR A 191 -8.72 -18.02 0.64
C TYR A 191 -8.78 -19.45 1.22
N SER A 192 -7.65 -19.92 1.63
CA SER A 192 -7.49 -21.02 2.56
C SER A 192 -6.77 -20.47 3.79
N SER A 193 -6.52 -21.26 4.82
CA SER A 193 -5.78 -20.85 6.03
C SER A 193 -4.33 -20.44 5.73
N LYS A 194 -4.16 -19.57 4.72
CA LYS A 194 -2.87 -19.23 4.12
C LYS A 194 -1.91 -18.52 5.08
N LEU A 195 -2.43 -17.79 6.07
CA LEU A 195 -1.55 -17.14 7.04
C LEU A 195 -0.71 -18.14 7.84
N LEU A 196 -1.25 -19.33 8.09
CA LEU A 196 -0.52 -20.41 8.78
C LEU A 196 0.62 -21.00 7.94
N GLU A 197 0.57 -20.80 6.63
CA GLU A 197 1.62 -21.26 5.71
C GLU A 197 2.80 -20.28 5.60
N LEU A 198 2.64 -19.07 6.15
CA LEU A 198 3.69 -18.05 6.09
C LEU A 198 4.84 -18.41 7.05
N PRO A 199 6.09 -18.17 6.63
CA PRO A 199 7.23 -18.22 7.56
C PRO A 199 7.01 -17.25 8.73
N GLN A 200 7.49 -17.62 9.91
CA GLN A 200 7.35 -16.76 11.10
C GLN A 200 8.16 -15.48 11.02
N SER A 201 9.08 -15.37 10.10
CA SER A 201 9.88 -14.18 9.90
C SER A 201 10.05 -13.85 8.42
N LYS A 202 10.19 -12.55 8.14
CA LYS A 202 10.47 -12.04 6.80
C LYS A 202 11.45 -10.88 6.86
N VAL A 203 12.42 -10.92 5.96
CA VAL A 203 13.37 -9.83 5.76
C VAL A 203 13.03 -9.11 4.45
N PHE A 204 12.90 -7.81 4.54
CA PHE A 204 12.76 -6.89 3.43
C PHE A 204 14.12 -6.20 3.26
N SER A 205 14.99 -6.82 2.47
CA SER A 205 16.42 -6.50 2.44
C SER A 205 16.73 -5.14 1.83
N GLN A 206 15.90 -4.69 0.88
CA GLN A 206 16.11 -3.41 0.22
C GLN A 206 15.75 -2.22 1.11
N THR A 207 14.81 -2.42 2.02
CA THR A 207 14.46 -1.42 3.03
C THR A 207 15.19 -1.63 4.36
N GLY A 208 15.92 -2.74 4.51
CA GLY A 208 16.63 -3.09 5.73
C GLY A 208 15.68 -3.39 6.90
N THR A 209 14.50 -3.94 6.64
CA THR A 209 13.50 -4.25 7.67
C THR A 209 13.37 -5.76 7.84
N ALA A 210 13.42 -6.22 9.08
CA ALA A 210 13.12 -7.61 9.45
C ALA A 210 11.95 -7.64 10.43
N LEU A 211 10.97 -8.49 10.15
CA LEU A 211 9.78 -8.69 10.97
C LEU A 211 9.72 -10.15 11.37
N MET A 212 9.70 -10.41 12.66
CA MET A 212 9.74 -11.75 13.24
C MET A 212 8.55 -11.93 14.18
N ASN A 213 7.88 -13.05 14.04
CA ASN A 213 6.70 -13.42 14.81
C ASN A 213 6.95 -14.79 15.46
N THR A 214 6.34 -15.04 16.58
CA THR A 214 6.33 -16.39 17.20
C THR A 214 5.21 -17.25 16.62
N ASP A 215 4.08 -16.63 16.24
CA ASP A 215 2.91 -17.32 15.66
C ASP A 215 2.05 -16.33 14.90
N ILE A 216 2.43 -16.05 13.64
CA ILE A 216 1.76 -15.03 12.80
C ILE A 216 0.28 -15.38 12.52
N GLY A 217 -0.08 -16.65 12.60
CA GLY A 217 -1.45 -17.14 12.35
C GLY A 217 -2.37 -17.09 13.58
N HIS A 218 -1.84 -16.92 14.79
CA HIS A 218 -2.64 -16.95 16.02
C HIS A 218 -2.28 -15.78 16.94
N HIS A 219 -3.02 -14.70 16.84
CA HIS A 219 -2.72 -13.42 17.50
C HIS A 219 -2.59 -13.52 19.03
N THR A 220 -3.31 -14.43 19.68
CA THR A 220 -3.25 -14.62 21.15
C THR A 220 -1.90 -15.12 21.64
N ASN A 221 -1.17 -15.83 20.78
CA ASN A 221 0.13 -16.43 21.09
C ASN A 221 1.30 -15.71 20.42
N ASN A 222 1.01 -14.70 19.59
CA ASN A 222 2.01 -14.04 18.80
C ASN A 222 2.75 -12.95 19.58
N ALA A 223 4.05 -13.07 19.64
CA ALA A 223 4.96 -11.98 19.98
C ALA A 223 5.72 -11.57 18.70
N MET A 224 5.83 -10.28 18.48
CA MET A 224 6.47 -9.73 17.29
C MET A 224 7.70 -8.91 17.67
N LEU A 225 8.78 -9.10 16.89
CA LEU A 225 9.97 -8.24 16.91
C LEU A 225 10.11 -7.59 15.53
N SER A 226 10.17 -6.27 15.54
CA SER A 226 10.51 -5.47 14.38
C SER A 226 11.93 -4.93 14.53
N PHE A 227 12.77 -5.21 13.55
CA PHE A 227 14.13 -4.70 13.49
C PHE A 227 14.33 -3.95 12.17
N ARG A 228 14.95 -2.79 12.26
CA ARG A 228 15.30 -1.99 11.09
C ARG A 228 16.76 -1.58 11.14
N SER A 229 17.48 -1.88 10.06
CA SER A 229 18.81 -1.37 9.76
C SER A 229 18.78 -0.85 8.33
N SER A 230 18.40 0.39 8.19
CA SER A 230 18.21 1.04 6.88
C SER A 230 19.36 2.00 6.61
N PRO A 231 19.80 2.12 5.35
CA PRO A 231 20.75 3.16 4.95
C PRO A 231 20.12 4.56 4.92
N TYR A 232 18.85 4.70 5.25
CA TYR A 232 18.07 5.94 5.23
C TYR A 232 17.84 6.52 6.62
#